data_78645833dc8286798c12478d689f8f29
#
_entry.id   78645833dc8286798c12478d689f8f29
#
_cell.length_a   1.000
_cell.length_b   1.000
_cell.length_c   1.000
_cell.angle_alpha   90.00
_cell.angle_beta   90.00
_cell.angle_gamma   90.00
#
_symmetry.space_group_name_H-M   'P 1'
#
loop_
_entity.id
_entity.type
_entity.pdbx_description
1 polymer ?
#
loop_
_entity_poly.entity_id
_entity_poly.type
_entity_poly.pdbx_seq_one_letter_code
_entity_poly.pdbx_strand_id
1 'polypeptide(L)'
;MSGYGEIDVVLPAFAASALSFVFIAFLYMKINAYPTGVNIDMDARGNPGPKGTLVDELSKQVRDGSIKFLTVEYTYLAVFVLALAGTLFGLFYATESSLIATSVSVSFVSGATLSASAGWWGMMVATDGNRKTTSACAGCERYNKKATLNDGLEVAFTTGAVMGFAVVGLGLLGVSTCFLILSSLEFEGETEAVNKKTMQCLAGFGFGASSIALFARVAGGIYTKVPFRRPPPPPSAP
;
A
#
# COMPACT_ATOMS: atom_id res chain seq x y z
N MET A 1 18.52 -24.94 23.63
CA MET A 1 18.78 -24.07 22.46
C MET A 1 18.82 -22.65 23.00
N SER A 2 19.97 -22.26 23.38
CA SER A 2 20.22 -21.05 24.17
C SER A 2 21.19 -20.15 23.45
N GLY A 3 20.87 -18.89 23.35
CA GLY A 3 21.86 -17.87 23.06
C GLY A 3 21.51 -16.77 22.08
N TYR A 4 20.40 -16.85 21.38
CA TYR A 4 19.92 -15.71 20.62
C TYR A 4 18.83 -15.01 21.44
N GLY A 5 19.10 -13.78 21.86
CA GLY A 5 18.08 -12.95 22.47
C GLY A 5 16.97 -12.68 21.46
N GLU A 6 15.76 -12.37 21.94
CA GLU A 6 14.61 -12.04 21.07
C GLU A 6 14.94 -10.93 20.07
N ILE A 7 15.83 -10.01 20.45
CA ILE A 7 16.32 -8.92 19.61
C ILE A 7 17.17 -9.45 18.43
N ASP A 8 17.98 -10.49 18.63
CA ASP A 8 18.83 -11.03 17.57
C ASP A 8 18.01 -11.66 16.43
N VAL A 9 16.83 -12.22 16.77
CA VAL A 9 15.91 -12.79 15.77
C VAL A 9 15.24 -11.70 14.93
N VAL A 10 14.96 -10.56 15.52
CA VAL A 10 14.18 -9.48 14.88
C VAL A 10 15.09 -8.46 14.18
N LEU A 11 16.36 -8.37 14.59
CA LEU A 11 17.32 -7.42 14.05
C LEU A 11 17.45 -7.47 12.52
N PRO A 12 17.55 -8.64 11.86
CA PRO A 12 17.61 -8.71 10.39
C PRO A 12 16.38 -8.15 9.71
N ALA A 13 15.19 -8.34 10.31
CA ALA A 13 13.94 -7.84 9.75
C ALA A 13 13.82 -6.31 9.89
N PHE A 14 14.27 -5.73 11.00
CA PHE A 14 14.37 -4.28 11.16
C PHE A 14 15.41 -3.68 10.20
N ALA A 15 16.56 -4.32 10.03
CA ALA A 15 17.57 -3.86 9.09
C ALA A 15 17.05 -3.90 7.64
N ALA A 16 16.36 -4.97 7.24
CA ALA A 16 15.74 -5.08 5.91
C ALA A 16 14.61 -4.03 5.71
N SER A 17 13.81 -3.76 6.74
CA SER A 17 12.79 -2.72 6.70
C SER A 17 13.43 -1.32 6.55
N ALA A 18 14.47 -1.01 7.31
CA ALA A 18 15.20 0.26 7.20
C ALA A 18 15.81 0.45 5.80
N LEU A 19 16.44 -0.60 5.26
CA LEU A 19 16.95 -0.59 3.88
C LEU A 19 15.84 -0.34 2.86
N SER A 20 14.67 -0.96 3.02
CA SER A 20 13.51 -0.73 2.15
C SER A 20 13.10 0.74 2.13
N PHE A 21 13.05 1.42 3.28
CA PHE A 21 12.71 2.84 3.34
C PHE A 21 13.78 3.74 2.70
N VAL A 22 15.06 3.39 2.84
CA VAL A 22 16.14 4.11 2.14
C VAL A 22 15.99 3.98 0.62
N PHE A 23 15.73 2.77 0.13
CA PHE A 23 15.47 2.54 -1.30
C PHE A 23 14.23 3.27 -1.80
N ILE A 24 13.14 3.29 -1.03
CA ILE A 24 11.94 4.06 -1.35
C ILE A 24 12.27 5.53 -1.55
N ALA A 25 13.00 6.13 -0.61
CA ALA A 25 13.39 7.54 -0.71
C ALA A 25 14.23 7.81 -1.97
N PHE A 26 15.21 6.97 -2.25
CA PHE A 26 16.05 7.07 -3.45
C PHE A 26 15.25 6.93 -4.74
N LEU A 27 14.39 5.92 -4.86
CA LEU A 27 13.58 5.68 -6.04
C LEU A 27 12.51 6.76 -6.22
N TYR A 28 11.94 7.26 -5.14
CA TYR A 28 10.95 8.34 -5.18
C TYR A 28 11.58 9.66 -5.67
N MET A 29 12.79 9.98 -5.24
CA MET A 29 13.55 11.12 -5.78
C MET A 29 13.81 10.95 -7.28
N LYS A 30 14.16 9.75 -7.73
CA LYS A 30 14.35 9.44 -9.15
C LYS A 30 13.07 9.63 -9.95
N ILE A 31 11.93 9.16 -9.47
CA ILE A 31 10.63 9.34 -10.12
C ILE A 31 10.26 10.83 -10.21
N ASN A 32 10.54 11.61 -9.17
CA ASN A 32 10.22 13.04 -9.16
C ASN A 32 11.06 13.88 -10.13
N ALA A 33 12.17 13.35 -10.60
CA ALA A 33 12.97 13.99 -11.64
C ALA A 33 12.35 13.91 -13.04
N TYR A 34 11.37 13.03 -13.26
CA TYR A 34 10.68 12.94 -14.55
C TYR A 34 9.64 14.05 -14.72
N PRO A 35 9.52 14.61 -15.95
CA PRO A 35 8.58 15.69 -16.25
C PRO A 35 7.12 15.22 -16.10
N THR A 36 6.26 16.15 -15.75
CA THR A 36 4.78 15.94 -15.68
C THR A 36 4.14 16.17 -17.05
N GLY A 37 2.84 15.84 -17.19
CA GLY A 37 2.08 15.96 -18.42
C GLY A 37 2.08 17.38 -19.01
N VAL A 38 2.12 18.42 -18.17
CA VAL A 38 2.23 19.83 -18.56
C VAL A 38 3.44 20.11 -19.49
N ASN A 39 4.49 19.30 -19.37
CA ASN A 39 5.72 19.50 -20.14
C ASN A 39 5.73 18.79 -21.50
N ILE A 40 4.67 18.07 -21.88
CA ILE A 40 4.63 17.26 -23.12
C ILE A 40 4.68 18.15 -24.37
N ASP A 41 3.85 19.19 -24.41
CA ASP A 41 3.70 20.10 -25.55
C ASP A 41 3.76 21.57 -25.12
N MET A 42 4.69 21.89 -24.23
CA MET A 42 4.89 23.24 -23.72
C MET A 42 5.50 24.12 -24.81
N ASP A 43 4.91 25.30 -25.05
CA ASP A 43 5.44 26.28 -26.02
C ASP A 43 6.75 26.91 -25.54
N ALA A 44 7.42 27.66 -26.42
CA ALA A 44 8.66 28.36 -26.12
C ALA A 44 8.53 29.41 -24.99
N ARG A 45 7.30 29.83 -24.68
CA ARG A 45 6.98 30.81 -23.61
C ARG A 45 6.67 30.12 -22.27
N GLY A 46 6.62 28.77 -22.24
CA GLY A 46 6.35 28.02 -21.04
C GLY A 46 4.87 27.79 -20.76
N ASN A 47 3.97 28.03 -21.71
CA ASN A 47 2.57 27.72 -21.57
C ASN A 47 2.31 26.25 -21.90
N PRO A 48 1.48 25.54 -21.11
CA PRO A 48 1.13 24.15 -21.38
C PRO A 48 0.27 24.05 -22.64
N GLY A 49 0.59 23.10 -23.51
CA GLY A 49 -0.23 22.80 -24.69
C GLY A 49 -1.46 21.95 -24.37
N PRO A 50 -2.34 21.75 -25.35
CA PRO A 50 -3.62 21.06 -25.16
C PRO A 50 -3.47 19.58 -24.81
N LYS A 51 -2.41 18.91 -25.27
CA LYS A 51 -2.18 17.48 -24.96
C LYS A 51 -1.71 17.29 -23.53
N GLY A 52 -0.78 18.14 -23.07
CA GLY A 52 -0.27 18.08 -21.71
C GLY A 52 -1.33 18.40 -20.66
N THR A 53 -2.16 19.40 -20.91
CA THR A 53 -3.28 19.74 -20.03
C THR A 53 -4.32 18.62 -19.96
N LEU A 54 -4.63 17.98 -21.09
CA LEU A 54 -5.56 16.85 -21.13
C LEU A 54 -5.03 15.64 -20.34
N VAL A 55 -3.74 15.32 -20.48
CA VAL A 55 -3.12 14.22 -19.70
C VAL A 55 -3.18 14.48 -18.21
N ASP A 56 -2.89 15.71 -17.77
CA ASP A 56 -2.93 16.06 -16.35
C ASP A 56 -4.37 16.07 -15.81
N GLU A 57 -5.34 16.54 -16.59
CA GLU A 57 -6.76 16.52 -16.21
C GLU A 57 -7.29 15.10 -16.07
N LEU A 58 -7.04 14.22 -17.04
CA LEU A 58 -7.41 12.82 -16.99
C LEU A 58 -6.74 12.09 -15.81
N SER A 59 -5.45 12.36 -15.58
CA SER A 59 -4.71 11.79 -14.46
C SER A 59 -5.29 12.22 -13.11
N LYS A 60 -5.73 13.47 -12.99
CA LYS A 60 -6.42 13.98 -11.81
C LYS A 60 -7.75 13.29 -11.60
N GLN A 61 -8.55 13.12 -12.66
CA GLN A 61 -9.82 12.40 -12.59
C GLN A 61 -9.64 10.94 -12.13
N VAL A 62 -8.61 10.24 -12.65
CA VAL A 62 -8.26 8.87 -12.24
C VAL A 62 -7.87 8.83 -10.77
N ARG A 63 -7.05 9.78 -10.31
CA ARG A 63 -6.63 9.87 -8.90
C ARG A 63 -7.81 10.15 -7.98
N ASP A 64 -8.65 11.12 -8.32
CA ASP A 64 -9.83 11.49 -7.53
C ASP A 64 -10.84 10.34 -7.46
N GLY A 65 -11.02 9.61 -8.57
CA GLY A 65 -11.83 8.40 -8.62
C GLY A 65 -11.28 7.29 -7.72
N SER A 66 -9.96 7.08 -7.74
CA SER A 66 -9.28 6.08 -6.90
C SER A 66 -9.40 6.42 -5.41
N ILE A 67 -9.24 7.69 -5.04
CA ILE A 67 -9.40 8.14 -3.65
C ILE A 67 -10.84 7.91 -3.16
N LYS A 68 -11.84 8.30 -3.96
CA LYS A 68 -13.25 8.07 -3.63
C LYS A 68 -13.57 6.59 -3.47
N PHE A 69 -13.06 5.75 -4.38
CA PHE A 69 -13.22 4.30 -4.31
C PHE A 69 -12.64 3.73 -3.01
N LEU A 70 -11.37 4.02 -2.71
CA LEU A 70 -10.72 3.55 -1.48
C LEU A 70 -11.41 4.04 -0.21
N THR A 71 -11.88 5.29 -0.20
CA THR A 71 -12.57 5.85 0.97
C THR A 71 -13.86 5.08 1.28
N VAL A 72 -14.64 4.77 0.25
CA VAL A 72 -15.86 3.98 0.40
C VAL A 72 -15.53 2.54 0.82
N GLU A 73 -14.57 1.91 0.15
CA GLU A 73 -14.13 0.55 0.47
C GLU A 73 -13.65 0.43 1.92
N TYR A 74 -12.79 1.34 2.38
CA TYR A 74 -12.23 1.32 3.73
C TYR A 74 -13.28 1.58 4.80
N THR A 75 -14.35 2.30 4.50
CA THR A 75 -15.48 2.46 5.42
C THR A 75 -16.18 1.13 5.69
N TYR A 76 -16.45 0.34 4.65
CA TYR A 76 -17.01 -1.01 4.82
C TYR A 76 -16.03 -1.98 5.48
N LEU A 77 -14.75 -1.89 5.11
CA LEU A 77 -13.69 -2.71 5.70
C LEU A 77 -13.51 -2.43 7.19
N ALA A 78 -13.62 -1.18 7.63
CA ALA A 78 -13.51 -0.84 9.05
C ALA A 78 -14.61 -1.53 9.87
N VAL A 79 -15.85 -1.52 9.38
CA VAL A 79 -16.96 -2.23 10.05
C VAL A 79 -16.70 -3.74 10.13
N PHE A 80 -16.23 -4.34 9.02
CA PHE A 80 -15.88 -5.75 8.97
C PHE A 80 -14.74 -6.11 9.93
N VAL A 81 -13.67 -5.32 9.96
CA VAL A 81 -12.52 -5.52 10.85
C VAL A 81 -12.95 -5.45 12.31
N LEU A 82 -13.78 -4.47 12.68
CA LEU A 82 -14.27 -4.35 14.06
C LEU A 82 -15.19 -5.52 14.45
N ALA A 83 -16.06 -5.96 13.57
CA ALA A 83 -16.93 -7.13 13.82
C ALA A 83 -16.11 -8.40 14.00
N LEU A 84 -15.10 -8.62 13.14
CA LEU A 84 -14.24 -9.79 13.21
C LEU A 84 -13.31 -9.75 14.42
N ALA A 85 -12.76 -8.57 14.76
CA ALA A 85 -11.97 -8.39 15.99
C ALA A 85 -12.79 -8.71 17.25
N GLY A 86 -14.05 -8.26 17.31
CA GLY A 86 -14.97 -8.60 18.39
C GLY A 86 -15.28 -10.09 18.47
N THR A 87 -15.46 -10.76 17.33
CA THR A 87 -15.67 -12.20 17.26
C THR A 87 -14.45 -12.97 17.75
N LEU A 88 -13.24 -12.57 17.32
CA LEU A 88 -11.98 -13.16 17.78
C LEU A 88 -11.81 -12.95 19.30
N PHE A 89 -12.05 -11.74 19.77
CA PHE A 89 -12.00 -11.45 21.21
C PHE A 89 -12.94 -12.36 22.00
N GLY A 90 -14.20 -12.49 21.59
CA GLY A 90 -15.19 -13.35 22.28
C GLY A 90 -14.79 -14.83 22.25
N LEU A 91 -14.27 -15.32 21.12
CA LEU A 91 -13.84 -16.72 21.00
C LEU A 91 -12.65 -17.02 21.94
N PHE A 92 -11.60 -16.19 21.89
CA PHE A 92 -10.41 -16.40 22.73
C PHE A 92 -10.67 -16.11 24.22
N TYR A 93 -11.59 -15.20 24.53
CA TYR A 93 -12.02 -14.98 25.91
C TYR A 93 -12.73 -16.18 26.52
N ALA A 94 -13.50 -16.92 25.72
CA ALA A 94 -14.21 -18.11 26.15
C ALA A 94 -13.31 -19.36 26.27
N THR A 95 -12.20 -19.43 25.53
CA THR A 95 -11.34 -20.63 25.43
C THR A 95 -10.02 -20.50 26.16
N GLU A 96 -9.52 -19.29 26.33
CA GLU A 96 -8.19 -18.98 26.86
C GLU A 96 -8.30 -17.91 27.97
N SER A 97 -7.28 -17.07 28.12
CA SER A 97 -7.27 -15.95 29.05
C SER A 97 -7.65 -14.62 28.41
N SER A 98 -8.11 -13.66 29.22
CA SER A 98 -8.40 -12.29 28.75
C SER A 98 -7.20 -11.61 28.12
N LEU A 99 -5.98 -11.90 28.58
CA LEU A 99 -4.74 -11.37 28.03
C LEU A 99 -4.53 -11.86 26.60
N ILE A 100 -4.71 -13.16 26.33
CA ILE A 100 -4.56 -13.75 24.98
C ILE A 100 -5.63 -13.21 24.06
N ALA A 101 -6.89 -13.14 24.50
CA ALA A 101 -7.99 -12.59 23.70
C ALA A 101 -7.71 -11.15 23.26
N THR A 102 -7.23 -10.31 24.18
CA THR A 102 -6.86 -8.93 23.88
C THR A 102 -5.67 -8.86 22.92
N SER A 103 -4.62 -9.65 23.18
CA SER A 103 -3.42 -9.67 22.34
C SER A 103 -3.69 -10.10 20.89
N VAL A 104 -4.50 -11.16 20.69
CA VAL A 104 -4.89 -11.62 19.34
C VAL A 104 -5.71 -10.55 18.63
N SER A 105 -6.68 -9.93 19.31
CA SER A 105 -7.56 -8.93 18.71
C SER A 105 -6.80 -7.65 18.35
N VAL A 106 -5.91 -7.18 19.21
CA VAL A 106 -5.06 -6.01 18.95
C VAL A 106 -4.08 -6.31 17.82
N SER A 107 -3.45 -7.48 17.80
CA SER A 107 -2.58 -7.91 16.69
C SER A 107 -3.34 -7.96 15.37
N PHE A 108 -4.56 -8.49 15.36
CA PHE A 108 -5.42 -8.52 14.19
C PHE A 108 -5.72 -7.11 13.65
N VAL A 109 -6.15 -6.19 14.52
CA VAL A 109 -6.45 -4.80 14.13
C VAL A 109 -5.18 -4.08 13.65
N SER A 110 -4.03 -4.32 14.30
CA SER A 110 -2.76 -3.71 13.88
C SER A 110 -2.31 -4.20 12.50
N GLY A 111 -2.45 -5.50 12.20
CA GLY A 111 -2.18 -6.08 10.89
C GLY A 111 -3.11 -5.52 9.81
N ALA A 112 -4.40 -5.41 10.11
CA ALA A 112 -5.39 -4.81 9.22
C ALA A 112 -5.07 -3.35 8.91
N THR A 113 -4.76 -2.54 9.92
CA THR A 113 -4.43 -1.11 9.73
C THR A 113 -3.15 -0.89 8.94
N LEU A 114 -2.09 -1.68 9.18
CA LEU A 114 -0.86 -1.60 8.41
C LEU A 114 -1.08 -2.02 6.95
N SER A 115 -1.85 -3.08 6.70
CA SER A 115 -2.19 -3.52 5.35
C SER A 115 -3.02 -2.46 4.59
N ALA A 116 -4.01 -1.86 5.24
CA ALA A 116 -4.79 -0.77 4.67
C ALA A 116 -3.92 0.46 4.35
N SER A 117 -3.02 0.83 5.26
CA SER A 117 -2.08 1.94 5.06
C SER A 117 -1.16 1.68 3.86
N ALA A 118 -0.61 0.48 3.73
CA ALA A 118 0.21 0.08 2.59
C ALA A 118 -0.57 0.17 1.27
N GLY A 119 -1.82 -0.27 1.26
CA GLY A 119 -2.72 -0.16 0.09
C GLY A 119 -3.00 1.29 -0.30
N TRP A 120 -3.27 2.15 0.68
CA TRP A 120 -3.48 3.59 0.45
C TRP A 120 -2.26 4.27 -0.17
N TRP A 121 -1.09 4.11 0.45
CA TRP A 121 0.16 4.66 -0.08
C TRP A 121 0.50 4.10 -1.46
N GLY A 122 0.29 2.79 -1.66
CA GLY A 122 0.50 2.14 -2.95
C GLY A 122 -0.36 2.75 -4.06
N MET A 123 -1.65 2.99 -3.80
CA MET A 123 -2.55 3.62 -4.76
C MET A 123 -2.12 5.06 -5.11
N MET A 124 -1.69 5.84 -4.11
CA MET A 124 -1.20 7.20 -4.34
C MET A 124 0.04 7.22 -5.23
N VAL A 125 0.99 6.33 -4.96
CA VAL A 125 2.23 6.20 -5.77
C VAL A 125 1.90 5.69 -7.17
N ALA A 126 1.01 4.69 -7.31
CA ALA A 126 0.64 4.14 -8.60
C ALA A 126 -0.06 5.16 -9.51
N THR A 127 -0.98 5.96 -8.96
CA THR A 127 -1.69 6.99 -9.75
C THR A 127 -0.76 8.12 -10.20
N ASP A 128 0.20 8.53 -9.37
CA ASP A 128 1.23 9.51 -9.77
C ASP A 128 2.20 8.92 -10.80
N GLY A 129 2.59 7.66 -10.62
CA GLY A 129 3.46 6.93 -11.54
C GLY A 129 2.85 6.78 -12.93
N ASN A 130 1.55 6.49 -13.03
CA ASN A 130 0.85 6.41 -14.31
C ASN A 130 0.93 7.70 -15.12
N ARG A 131 0.74 8.85 -14.46
CA ARG A 131 0.88 10.17 -15.09
C ARG A 131 2.29 10.37 -15.63
N LYS A 132 3.31 10.07 -14.83
CA LYS A 132 4.72 10.25 -15.21
C LYS A 132 5.15 9.28 -16.30
N THR A 133 4.64 8.04 -16.28
CA THR A 133 4.86 7.05 -17.33
C THR A 133 4.31 7.54 -18.67
N THR A 134 3.07 8.06 -18.67
CA THR A 134 2.46 8.62 -19.88
C THR A 134 3.29 9.80 -20.42
N SER A 135 3.74 10.69 -19.54
CA SER A 135 4.58 11.83 -19.94
C SER A 135 5.94 11.37 -20.47
N ALA A 136 6.55 10.35 -19.88
CA ALA A 136 7.82 9.80 -20.35
C ALA A 136 7.68 9.13 -21.73
N CYS A 137 6.59 8.42 -21.98
CA CYS A 137 6.30 7.83 -23.29
C CYS A 137 6.01 8.88 -24.37
N ALA A 138 5.36 9.98 -24.01
CA ALA A 138 5.06 11.06 -24.95
C ALA A 138 6.30 11.88 -25.34
N GLY A 139 7.35 11.85 -24.52
CA GLY A 139 8.52 12.69 -24.67
C GLY A 139 8.29 14.12 -24.16
N CYS A 140 9.34 14.93 -24.17
CA CYS A 140 9.27 16.33 -23.76
C CYS A 140 10.21 17.16 -24.66
N GLU A 141 9.65 18.00 -25.51
CA GLU A 141 10.40 18.83 -26.44
C GLU A 141 11.32 19.82 -25.69
N ARG A 142 10.87 20.37 -24.57
CA ARG A 142 11.65 21.35 -23.80
C ARG A 142 12.95 20.78 -23.22
N TYR A 143 12.95 19.49 -22.86
CA TYR A 143 14.12 18.79 -22.32
C TYR A 143 14.88 18.02 -23.41
N ASN A 144 14.55 18.20 -24.68
CA ASN A 144 15.13 17.49 -25.82
C ASN A 144 15.09 15.95 -25.66
N LYS A 145 14.11 15.45 -24.91
CA LYS A 145 13.85 14.03 -24.73
C LYS A 145 12.86 13.56 -25.80
N LYS A 146 13.36 12.73 -26.71
CA LYS A 146 12.52 12.03 -27.69
C LYS A 146 11.59 11.08 -26.97
N ALA A 147 10.38 10.92 -27.47
CA ALA A 147 9.43 9.90 -26.99
C ALA A 147 10.07 8.51 -27.12
N THR A 148 10.27 7.82 -26.01
CA THR A 148 10.80 6.46 -26.01
C THR A 148 9.99 5.57 -25.08
N LEU A 149 9.67 4.36 -25.57
CA LEU A 149 8.99 3.35 -24.76
C LEU A 149 9.86 2.92 -23.57
N ASN A 150 11.19 2.95 -23.75
CA ASN A 150 12.13 2.57 -22.71
C ASN A 150 12.08 3.50 -21.49
N ASP A 151 11.96 4.81 -21.70
CA ASP A 151 11.83 5.78 -20.61
C ASP A 151 10.51 5.57 -19.84
N GLY A 152 9.42 5.28 -20.55
CA GLY A 152 8.14 4.93 -19.94
C GLY A 152 8.23 3.65 -19.11
N LEU A 153 8.92 2.62 -19.62
CA LEU A 153 9.14 1.38 -18.91
C LEU A 153 9.98 1.58 -17.65
N GLU A 154 11.03 2.40 -17.71
CA GLU A 154 11.87 2.73 -16.55
C GLU A 154 11.05 3.41 -15.45
N VAL A 155 10.20 4.38 -15.79
CA VAL A 155 9.32 5.06 -14.82
C VAL A 155 8.31 4.09 -14.22
N ALA A 156 7.66 3.28 -15.05
CA ALA A 156 6.67 2.31 -14.59
C ALA A 156 7.29 1.26 -13.65
N PHE A 157 8.46 0.72 -14.01
CA PHE A 157 9.19 -0.24 -13.18
C PHE A 157 9.65 0.37 -11.86
N THR A 158 10.20 1.59 -11.90
CA THR A 158 10.66 2.31 -10.71
C THR A 158 9.49 2.59 -9.76
N THR A 159 8.34 2.98 -10.30
CA THR A 159 7.11 3.20 -9.51
C THR A 159 6.63 1.91 -8.86
N GLY A 160 6.61 0.80 -9.59
CA GLY A 160 6.27 -0.51 -9.04
C GLY A 160 7.24 -0.97 -7.96
N ALA A 161 8.55 -0.69 -8.14
CA ALA A 161 9.56 -1.00 -7.13
C ALA A 161 9.36 -0.20 -5.83
N VAL A 162 9.03 1.10 -5.91
CA VAL A 162 8.68 1.92 -4.73
C VAL A 162 7.53 1.28 -3.95
N MET A 163 6.47 0.88 -4.64
CA MET A 163 5.33 0.22 -4.00
C MET A 163 5.72 -1.11 -3.37
N GLY A 164 6.49 -1.94 -4.10
CA GLY A 164 6.96 -3.24 -3.60
C GLY A 164 7.79 -3.11 -2.32
N PHE A 165 8.77 -2.22 -2.31
CA PHE A 165 9.59 -1.95 -1.13
C PHE A 165 8.77 -1.38 0.03
N ALA A 166 7.77 -0.53 -0.24
CA ALA A 166 6.90 0.02 0.79
C ALA A 166 6.09 -1.07 1.50
N VAL A 167 5.47 -1.97 0.74
CA VAL A 167 4.68 -3.09 1.29
C VAL A 167 5.57 -4.03 2.11
N VAL A 168 6.73 -4.43 1.58
CA VAL A 168 7.65 -5.32 2.28
C VAL A 168 8.24 -4.65 3.52
N GLY A 169 8.67 -3.39 3.41
CA GLY A 169 9.22 -2.63 4.53
C GLY A 169 8.23 -2.45 5.67
N LEU A 170 6.99 -2.05 5.37
CA LEU A 170 5.91 -1.94 6.36
C LEU A 170 5.53 -3.29 6.96
N GLY A 171 5.47 -4.34 6.15
CA GLY A 171 5.14 -5.69 6.59
C GLY A 171 6.18 -6.23 7.59
N LEU A 172 7.47 -6.15 7.24
CA LEU A 172 8.57 -6.57 8.11
C LEU A 172 8.61 -5.75 9.41
N LEU A 173 8.47 -4.43 9.31
CA LEU A 173 8.43 -3.57 10.48
C LEU A 173 7.24 -3.93 11.40
N GLY A 174 6.07 -4.15 10.82
CA GLY A 174 4.87 -4.47 11.58
C GLY A 174 4.98 -5.83 12.29
N VAL A 175 5.40 -6.88 11.60
CA VAL A 175 5.58 -8.22 12.18
C VAL A 175 6.65 -8.19 13.28
N SER A 176 7.78 -7.53 13.03
CA SER A 176 8.88 -7.45 13.99
C SER A 176 8.50 -6.67 15.25
N THR A 177 7.82 -5.53 15.07
CA THR A 177 7.33 -4.73 16.21
C THR A 177 6.27 -5.49 17.00
N CYS A 178 5.32 -6.14 16.31
CA CYS A 178 4.29 -6.95 16.95
C CYS A 178 4.91 -8.12 17.74
N PHE A 179 5.90 -8.79 17.17
CA PHE A 179 6.61 -9.88 17.86
C PHE A 179 7.32 -9.38 19.14
N LEU A 180 8.05 -8.25 19.07
CA LEU A 180 8.72 -7.69 20.26
C LEU A 180 7.74 -7.28 21.36
N ILE A 181 6.60 -6.70 20.99
CA ILE A 181 5.58 -6.35 21.96
C ILE A 181 4.99 -7.60 22.59
N LEU A 182 4.67 -8.61 21.79
CA LEU A 182 4.08 -9.84 22.29
C LEU A 182 5.05 -10.67 23.14
N SER A 183 6.34 -10.68 22.79
CA SER A 183 7.35 -11.39 23.58
C SER A 183 7.67 -10.69 24.90
N SER A 184 7.42 -9.39 25.01
CA SER A 184 7.54 -8.64 26.27
C SER A 184 6.33 -8.82 27.23
N LEU A 185 5.23 -9.43 26.76
CA LEU A 185 4.09 -9.75 27.61
C LEU A 185 4.36 -11.02 28.42
N GLU A 186 4.13 -10.94 29.72
CA GLU A 186 4.27 -12.09 30.62
C GLU A 186 3.07 -13.03 30.47
N PHE A 187 3.16 -13.98 29.54
CA PHE A 187 2.19 -15.08 29.43
C PHE A 187 2.51 -16.14 30.50
N GLU A 188 1.49 -16.60 31.23
CA GLU A 188 1.64 -17.66 32.22
C GLU A 188 1.92 -19.00 31.54
N GLY A 189 2.91 -19.75 32.04
CA GLY A 189 3.23 -21.11 31.63
C GLY A 189 4.72 -21.41 31.46
N GLU A 190 5.03 -22.62 31.07
CA GLU A 190 6.40 -23.02 30.70
C GLU A 190 6.83 -22.34 29.41
N THR A 191 8.14 -22.17 29.22
CA THR A 191 8.72 -21.45 28.07
C THR A 191 8.18 -21.90 26.71
N GLU A 192 7.95 -23.20 26.54
CA GLU A 192 7.38 -23.74 25.29
C GLU A 192 5.91 -23.33 25.09
N ALA A 193 5.13 -23.33 26.14
CA ALA A 193 3.73 -22.87 26.10
C ALA A 193 3.64 -21.36 25.85
N VAL A 194 4.53 -20.58 26.44
CA VAL A 194 4.63 -19.11 26.21
C VAL A 194 4.95 -18.82 24.77
N ASN A 195 5.96 -19.47 24.19
CA ASN A 195 6.31 -19.28 22.78
C ASN A 195 5.15 -19.64 21.83
N LYS A 196 4.41 -20.70 22.13
CA LYS A 196 3.23 -21.08 21.36
C LYS A 196 2.14 -20.01 21.42
N LYS A 197 1.86 -19.47 22.59
CA LYS A 197 0.89 -18.37 22.78
C LYS A 197 1.31 -17.09 22.04
N THR A 198 2.59 -16.72 22.12
CA THR A 198 3.14 -15.57 21.37
C THR A 198 2.96 -15.74 19.87
N MET A 199 3.28 -16.92 19.31
CA MET A 199 3.08 -17.20 17.89
C MET A 199 1.60 -17.22 17.48
N GLN A 200 0.72 -17.68 18.36
CA GLN A 200 -0.72 -17.64 18.12
C GLN A 200 -1.25 -16.19 18.08
N CYS A 201 -0.78 -15.33 18.98
CA CYS A 201 -1.11 -13.91 18.95
C CYS A 201 -0.54 -13.21 17.69
N LEU A 202 0.69 -13.57 17.28
CA LEU A 202 1.31 -13.04 16.06
C LEU A 202 0.58 -13.50 14.80
N ALA A 203 0.02 -14.70 14.77
CA ALA A 203 -0.83 -15.17 13.68
C ALA A 203 -2.06 -14.27 13.48
N GLY A 204 -2.58 -13.66 14.55
CA GLY A 204 -3.64 -12.65 14.48
C GLY A 204 -3.26 -11.47 13.60
N PHE A 205 -2.01 -10.98 13.68
CA PHE A 205 -1.50 -9.91 12.81
C PHE A 205 -1.53 -10.32 11.33
N GLY A 206 -1.02 -11.51 11.01
CA GLY A 206 -1.05 -12.03 9.63
C GLY A 206 -2.47 -12.20 9.10
N PHE A 207 -3.40 -12.66 9.96
CA PHE A 207 -4.80 -12.80 9.60
C PHE A 207 -5.47 -11.46 9.32
N GLY A 208 -5.17 -10.42 10.12
CA GLY A 208 -5.65 -9.05 9.88
C GLY A 208 -5.17 -8.48 8.56
N ALA A 209 -3.87 -8.59 8.28
CA ALA A 209 -3.28 -8.12 7.02
C ALA A 209 -3.86 -8.87 5.81
N SER A 210 -4.00 -10.19 5.90
CA SER A 210 -4.56 -11.03 4.83
C SER A 210 -6.03 -10.74 4.55
N SER A 211 -6.82 -10.45 5.59
CA SER A 211 -8.24 -10.11 5.45
C SER A 211 -8.42 -8.84 4.60
N ILE A 212 -7.67 -7.79 4.90
CA ILE A 212 -7.71 -6.54 4.13
C ILE A 212 -7.26 -6.78 2.68
N ALA A 213 -6.16 -7.51 2.48
CA ALA A 213 -5.64 -7.81 1.14
C ALA A 213 -6.64 -8.61 0.28
N LEU A 214 -7.38 -9.54 0.89
CA LEU A 214 -8.42 -10.31 0.22
C LEU A 214 -9.57 -9.42 -0.25
N PHE A 215 -10.09 -8.57 0.63
CA PHE A 215 -11.19 -7.65 0.29
C PHE A 215 -10.76 -6.65 -0.77
N ALA A 216 -9.59 -6.02 -0.66
CA ALA A 216 -9.06 -5.11 -1.65
C ALA A 216 -8.92 -5.76 -3.03
N ARG A 217 -8.52 -7.03 -3.08
CA ARG A 217 -8.45 -7.79 -4.34
C ARG A 217 -9.84 -8.00 -4.96
N VAL A 218 -10.83 -8.38 -4.17
CA VAL A 218 -12.21 -8.62 -4.66
C VAL A 218 -12.83 -7.31 -5.14
N ALA A 219 -12.77 -6.25 -4.32
CA ALA A 219 -13.32 -4.94 -4.65
C ALA A 219 -12.66 -4.35 -5.90
N GLY A 220 -11.33 -4.39 -6.01
CA GLY A 220 -10.60 -3.96 -7.19
C GLY A 220 -10.97 -4.74 -8.45
N GLY A 221 -11.20 -6.06 -8.33
CA GLY A 221 -11.67 -6.90 -9.43
C GLY A 221 -13.08 -6.55 -9.91
N ILE A 222 -13.96 -6.11 -9.03
CA ILE A 222 -15.30 -5.63 -9.38
C ILE A 222 -15.19 -4.26 -10.06
N TYR A 223 -14.43 -3.34 -9.49
CA TYR A 223 -14.27 -1.98 -10.02
C TYR A 223 -13.74 -1.96 -11.46
N THR A 224 -12.75 -2.79 -11.78
CA THR A 224 -12.17 -2.86 -13.13
C THR A 224 -13.12 -3.45 -14.17
N LYS A 225 -14.17 -4.16 -13.75
CA LYS A 225 -15.16 -4.78 -14.65
C LYS A 225 -16.42 -3.93 -14.86
N VAL A 226 -16.58 -2.82 -14.14
CA VAL A 226 -17.68 -1.89 -14.38
C VAL A 226 -17.49 -1.26 -15.77
N PRO A 227 -18.41 -1.47 -16.74
CA PRO A 227 -18.25 -0.92 -18.07
C PRO A 227 -18.24 0.61 -17.99
N PHE A 228 -17.17 1.20 -18.48
CA PHE A 228 -17.07 2.65 -18.63
C PHE A 228 -18.20 3.07 -19.60
N ARG A 229 -19.30 3.58 -19.08
CA ARG A 229 -20.30 4.22 -19.94
C ARG A 229 -19.64 5.46 -20.55
N ARG A 230 -19.32 5.37 -21.85
CA ARG A 230 -18.93 6.57 -22.59
C ARG A 230 -20.00 7.63 -22.37
N PRO A 231 -19.65 8.86 -22.03
CA PRO A 231 -20.60 9.94 -22.05
C PRO A 231 -21.27 9.98 -23.44
N PRO A 232 -22.56 10.29 -23.54
CA PRO A 232 -23.22 10.40 -24.83
C PRO A 232 -22.42 11.40 -25.69
N PRO A 233 -22.30 11.16 -27.01
CA PRO A 233 -21.63 12.10 -27.90
C PRO A 233 -22.30 13.47 -27.75
N PRO A 234 -21.54 14.57 -27.84
CA PRO A 234 -22.10 15.91 -27.79
C PRO A 234 -23.18 16.02 -28.89
N PRO A 235 -24.28 16.74 -28.63
CA PRO A 235 -25.32 16.95 -29.64
C PRO A 235 -24.65 17.51 -30.89
N SER A 236 -24.95 16.89 -32.04
CA SER A 236 -24.51 17.39 -33.35
C SER A 236 -24.90 18.87 -33.44
N ALA A 237 -23.90 19.72 -33.66
CA ALA A 237 -24.18 21.14 -33.91
C ALA A 237 -25.13 21.28 -35.09
N PRO A 238 -26.07 22.24 -35.05
CA PRO A 238 -27.05 22.47 -36.09
C PRO A 238 -26.44 22.88 -37.43
#